data_2342f7e8e54b37775fbcfd310de5cb17
#
_entry.id   2342f7e8e54b37775fbcfd310de5cb17
#
_cell.length_a   1.000
_cell.length_b   1.000
_cell.length_c   1.000
_cell.angle_alpha   90.00
_cell.angle_beta   90.00
_cell.angle_gamma   90.00
#
_symmetry.space_group_name_H-M   'P 1'
#
loop_
_entity.id
_entity.type
_entity.pdbx_description
1 polymer ?
#
loop_
_entity_poly.entity_id
_entity_poly.type
_entity_poly.pdbx_seq_one_letter_code
_entity_poly.pdbx_strand_id
1 'polypeptide(L)'
;MKIDVITAFEEMIDQTLSHSIVGRARKAGIIKLGTLSPRQFAEDKHKTIDDRPYGGGPGMLMKAEPLYQAISKLRKKTSYVILTSPRGQVFNQELAKKLAKKRHLIVVCGHYEG
;
A
#
# COMPACT_ATOMS: atom_id res chain seq x y z
N MET A 1 14.66 5.04 6.22
CA MET A 1 13.20 5.08 5.97
C MET A 1 12.67 3.67 5.76
N LYS A 2 11.57 3.35 6.39
CA LYS A 2 10.85 2.09 6.16
C LYS A 2 9.60 2.39 5.34
N ILE A 3 9.39 1.62 4.27
CA ILE A 3 8.18 1.72 3.46
C ILE A 3 7.54 0.35 3.40
N ASP A 4 6.31 0.25 3.88
CA ASP A 4 5.50 -0.94 3.75
C ASP A 4 4.40 -0.69 2.73
N VAL A 5 4.26 -1.59 1.77
CA VAL A 5 3.24 -1.49 0.72
C VAL A 5 2.21 -2.58 0.94
N ILE A 6 0.97 -2.17 1.14
CA ILE A 6 -0.16 -3.08 1.23
C ILE A 6 -0.72 -3.23 -0.18
N THR A 7 -0.62 -4.43 -0.73
CA THR A 7 -1.00 -4.69 -2.11
C THR A 7 -1.44 -6.15 -2.27
N ALA A 8 -2.35 -6.38 -3.20
CA ALA A 8 -2.73 -7.74 -3.59
C ALA A 8 -1.65 -8.43 -4.44
N PHE A 9 -0.66 -7.68 -4.92
CA PHE A 9 0.38 -8.16 -5.84
C PHE A 9 1.78 -7.85 -5.32
N GLU A 10 2.14 -8.50 -4.22
CA GLU A 10 3.41 -8.25 -3.53
C GLU A 10 4.63 -8.43 -4.42
N GLU A 11 4.64 -9.52 -5.21
CA GLU A 11 5.77 -9.83 -6.08
C GLU A 11 6.00 -8.75 -7.13
N MET A 12 4.92 -8.22 -7.71
CA MET A 12 5.03 -7.17 -8.72
C MET A 12 5.67 -5.92 -8.14
N ILE A 13 5.30 -5.54 -6.94
CA ILE A 13 5.88 -4.39 -6.24
C ILE A 13 7.35 -4.64 -5.93
N ASP A 14 7.67 -5.79 -5.35
CA ASP A 14 9.03 -6.11 -4.97
C ASP A 14 9.97 -6.14 -6.18
N GLN A 15 9.56 -6.77 -7.26
CA GLN A 15 10.36 -6.83 -8.49
C GLN A 15 10.57 -5.45 -9.10
N THR A 16 9.51 -4.67 -9.23
CA THR A 16 9.59 -3.34 -9.83
C THR A 16 10.56 -2.44 -9.06
N LEU A 17 10.52 -2.52 -7.74
CA LEU A 17 11.34 -1.67 -6.87
C LEU A 17 12.70 -2.27 -6.53
N SER A 18 13.10 -3.33 -7.23
CA SER A 18 14.43 -3.93 -7.07
C SER A 18 15.46 -3.39 -8.07
N HIS A 19 15.04 -2.51 -8.95
CA HIS A 19 15.88 -2.02 -10.04
C HIS A 19 16.16 -0.52 -9.91
N SER A 20 17.20 -0.09 -10.64
CA SER A 20 17.55 1.32 -10.80
C SER A 20 17.87 2.02 -9.48
N ILE A 21 17.53 3.28 -9.35
CA ILE A 21 17.85 4.10 -8.18
C ILE A 21 17.22 3.55 -6.91
N VAL A 22 15.98 3.12 -6.99
CA VAL A 22 15.28 2.55 -5.82
C VAL A 22 15.95 1.26 -5.37
N GLY A 23 16.31 0.39 -6.32
CA GLY A 23 17.04 -0.84 -6.00
C GLY A 23 18.37 -0.59 -5.33
N ARG A 24 19.10 0.44 -5.77
CA ARG A 24 20.36 0.84 -5.14
C ARG A 24 20.16 1.34 -3.71
N ALA A 25 19.11 2.13 -3.48
CA ALA A 25 18.78 2.64 -2.16
C ALA A 25 18.44 1.50 -1.19
N ARG A 26 17.74 0.47 -1.68
CA ARG A 26 17.43 -0.71 -0.88
C ARG A 26 18.70 -1.49 -0.51
N LYS A 27 19.60 -1.71 -1.47
CA LYS A 27 20.87 -2.40 -1.22
C LYS A 27 21.74 -1.65 -0.22
N ALA A 28 21.74 -0.33 -0.29
CA ALA A 28 22.51 0.50 0.61
C ALA A 28 21.87 0.65 1.99
N GLY A 29 20.68 0.10 2.20
CA GLY A 29 19.98 0.21 3.47
C GLY A 29 19.32 1.55 3.74
N ILE A 30 19.28 2.45 2.74
CA ILE A 30 18.64 3.76 2.87
C ILE A 30 17.13 3.60 2.96
N ILE A 31 16.59 2.64 2.18
CA ILE A 31 15.18 2.30 2.18
C ILE A 31 15.02 0.82 2.52
N LYS A 32 14.16 0.52 3.48
CA LYS A 32 13.73 -0.84 3.76
C LYS A 32 12.31 -1.00 3.24
N LEU A 33 12.12 -1.89 2.30
CA LEU A 33 10.82 -2.14 1.70
C LEU A 33 10.22 -3.43 2.24
N GLY A 34 8.97 -3.34 2.70
CA GLY A 34 8.17 -4.49 3.04
C GLY A 34 6.90 -4.52 2.20
N THR A 35 6.34 -5.69 2.01
CA THR A 35 5.05 -5.86 1.35
C THR A 35 4.13 -6.69 2.22
N LEU A 36 2.84 -6.44 2.14
CA LEU A 36 1.84 -7.19 2.88
C LEU A 36 0.58 -7.26 2.05
N SER A 37 0.06 -8.47 1.87
CA SER A 37 -1.19 -8.65 1.15
C SER A 37 -2.37 -8.63 2.13
N PRO A 38 -3.44 -7.87 1.84
CA PRO A 38 -4.65 -7.93 2.66
C PRO A 38 -5.33 -9.29 2.60
N ARG A 39 -4.99 -10.14 1.63
CA ARG A 39 -5.52 -11.50 1.56
C ARG A 39 -5.20 -12.33 2.80
N GLN A 40 -4.11 -12.03 3.48
CA GLN A 40 -3.75 -12.74 4.72
C GLN A 40 -4.77 -12.57 5.83
N PHE A 41 -5.61 -11.55 5.73
CA PHE A 41 -6.61 -11.22 6.74
C PHE A 41 -8.04 -11.49 6.27
N ALA A 42 -8.19 -12.05 5.07
CA ALA A 42 -9.50 -12.45 4.57
C ALA A 42 -9.93 -13.73 5.25
N GLU A 43 -11.16 -13.76 5.77
CA GLU A 43 -11.66 -14.88 6.56
C GLU A 43 -12.24 -16.01 5.69
N ASP A 44 -12.62 -15.71 4.47
CA ASP A 44 -13.24 -16.71 3.60
C ASP A 44 -12.20 -17.64 2.96
N LYS A 45 -12.68 -18.77 2.47
CA LYS A 45 -11.85 -19.82 1.89
C LYS A 45 -11.03 -19.35 0.68
N HIS A 46 -11.57 -18.43 -0.09
CA HIS A 46 -10.93 -17.94 -1.31
C HIS A 46 -10.08 -16.67 -1.07
N LYS A 47 -9.98 -16.24 0.17
CA LYS A 47 -9.21 -15.05 0.53
C LYS A 47 -9.64 -13.82 -0.27
N THR A 48 -10.94 -13.62 -0.34
CA THR A 48 -11.56 -12.54 -1.11
C THR A 48 -11.30 -11.18 -0.45
N ILE A 49 -10.82 -10.22 -1.23
CA ILE A 49 -10.52 -8.87 -0.74
C ILE A 49 -11.32 -7.80 -1.46
N ASP A 50 -12.23 -8.19 -2.32
CA ASP A 50 -13.05 -7.27 -3.10
C ASP A 50 -14.52 -7.41 -2.74
N ASP A 51 -15.28 -6.36 -2.98
CA ASP A 51 -16.69 -6.31 -2.71
C ASP A 51 -17.39 -5.41 -3.73
N ARG A 52 -18.72 -5.49 -3.76
CA ARG A 52 -19.51 -4.67 -4.69
C ARG A 52 -19.59 -3.23 -4.22
N PRO A 53 -19.61 -2.26 -5.14
CA PRO A 53 -19.82 -0.87 -4.77
C PRO A 53 -21.14 -0.64 -4.06
N TYR A 54 -21.18 0.32 -3.16
CA TYR A 54 -22.42 0.76 -2.55
C TYR A 54 -23.36 1.29 -3.65
N GLY A 55 -24.60 0.86 -3.63
CA GLY A 55 -25.60 1.26 -4.62
C GLY A 55 -25.57 0.46 -5.91
N GLY A 56 -24.72 -0.57 -6.01
CA GLY A 56 -24.74 -1.50 -7.13
C GLY A 56 -24.15 -1.00 -8.43
N GLY A 57 -23.27 0.00 -8.40
CA GLY A 57 -22.59 0.47 -9.60
C GLY A 57 -21.61 -0.55 -10.19
N PRO A 58 -21.03 -0.26 -11.36
CA PRO A 58 -20.03 -1.14 -11.97
C PRO A 58 -18.73 -1.15 -11.18
N GLY A 59 -17.92 -2.20 -11.37
CA GLY A 59 -16.64 -2.35 -10.73
C GLY A 59 -16.71 -3.06 -9.39
N MET A 60 -15.57 -3.13 -8.73
CA MET A 60 -15.43 -3.76 -7.42
C MET A 60 -14.70 -2.82 -6.47
N LEU A 61 -14.97 -2.96 -5.18
CA LEU A 61 -14.28 -2.23 -4.13
C LEU A 61 -13.43 -3.20 -3.32
N MET A 62 -12.34 -2.70 -2.76
CA MET A 62 -11.55 -3.47 -1.82
C MET A 62 -12.30 -3.57 -0.49
N LYS A 63 -12.34 -4.77 0.08
CA LYS A 63 -12.98 -4.97 1.39
C LYS A 63 -12.26 -4.19 2.47
N ALA A 64 -13.02 -3.50 3.30
CA ALA A 64 -12.45 -2.65 4.36
C ALA A 64 -11.79 -3.46 5.46
N GLU A 65 -12.38 -4.59 5.87
CA GLU A 65 -11.90 -5.34 7.02
C GLU A 65 -10.49 -5.91 6.83
N PRO A 66 -10.18 -6.66 5.75
CA PRO A 66 -8.82 -7.14 5.55
C PRO A 66 -7.82 -6.00 5.42
N LEU A 67 -8.22 -4.90 4.79
CA LEU A 67 -7.37 -3.73 4.64
C LEU A 67 -7.07 -3.07 5.99
N TYR A 68 -8.09 -2.89 6.80
CA TYR A 68 -7.95 -2.35 8.15
C TYR A 68 -6.99 -3.19 8.98
N GLN A 69 -7.12 -4.51 8.92
CA GLN A 69 -6.24 -5.40 9.68
C GLN A 69 -4.80 -5.34 9.19
N ALA A 70 -4.59 -5.23 7.87
CA ALA A 70 -3.26 -5.08 7.32
C ALA A 70 -2.60 -3.80 7.82
N ILE A 71 -3.32 -2.68 7.77
CA ILE A 71 -2.83 -1.40 8.27
C ILE A 71 -2.53 -1.49 9.77
N SER A 72 -3.43 -2.07 10.55
CA SER A 72 -3.26 -2.20 11.99
C SER A 72 -2.03 -3.01 12.36
N LYS A 73 -1.72 -4.06 11.60
CA LYS A 73 -0.54 -4.88 11.83
C LYS A 73 0.77 -4.09 11.65
N LEU A 74 0.80 -3.18 10.68
CA LEU A 74 2.00 -2.43 10.33
C LEU A 74 2.13 -1.12 11.07
N ARG A 75 1.02 -0.54 11.51
CA ARG A 75 0.97 0.82 12.01
C ARG A 75 1.65 0.98 13.36
N LYS A 76 2.51 1.99 13.43
CA LYS A 76 3.19 2.44 14.66
C LYS A 76 2.90 3.92 14.85
N LYS A 77 3.34 4.49 15.98
CA LYS A 77 3.14 5.92 16.26
C LYS A 77 3.76 6.83 15.18
N THR A 78 4.86 6.40 14.59
CA THR A 78 5.58 7.16 13.56
C THR A 78 5.11 6.88 12.15
N SER A 79 4.10 6.05 11.98
CA SER A 79 3.62 5.66 10.66
C SER A 79 2.76 6.75 10.02
N TYR A 80 2.97 6.95 8.74
CA TYR A 80 2.15 7.81 7.91
C TYR A 80 1.51 6.96 6.84
N VAL A 81 0.17 6.93 6.81
CA VAL A 81 -0.58 6.06 5.91
C VAL A 81 -1.01 6.84 4.68
N ILE A 82 -0.70 6.28 3.52
CA ILE A 82 -1.03 6.89 2.22
C ILE A 82 -1.93 5.93 1.46
N LEU A 83 -3.09 6.40 1.07
CA LEU A 83 -3.97 5.66 0.18
C LEU A 83 -3.82 6.23 -1.24
N THR A 84 -3.41 5.39 -2.18
CA THR A 84 -3.35 5.81 -3.58
C THR A 84 -4.76 5.87 -4.16
N SER A 85 -5.06 6.97 -4.84
CA SER A 85 -6.40 7.21 -5.37
C SER A 85 -6.33 8.22 -6.51
N PRO A 86 -7.16 8.07 -7.55
CA PRO A 86 -7.25 9.08 -8.59
C PRO A 86 -7.91 10.38 -8.12
N ARG A 87 -8.56 10.35 -6.95
CA ARG A 87 -9.26 11.51 -6.37
C ARG A 87 -8.46 12.25 -5.32
N GLY A 88 -7.29 11.75 -4.99
CA GLY A 88 -6.48 12.33 -3.93
C GLY A 88 -5.71 13.56 -4.37
N GLN A 89 -4.87 14.02 -3.46
CA GLN A 89 -3.95 15.10 -3.74
C GLN A 89 -2.95 14.66 -4.82
N VAL A 90 -2.66 15.55 -5.77
CA VAL A 90 -1.70 15.25 -6.82
C VAL A 90 -0.31 15.05 -6.22
N PHE A 91 0.35 13.97 -6.59
CA PHE A 91 1.72 13.71 -6.17
C PHE A 91 2.67 14.59 -6.97
N ASN A 92 3.42 15.42 -6.27
CA ASN A 92 4.37 16.33 -6.87
C ASN A 92 5.66 16.35 -6.06
N GLN A 93 6.64 17.12 -6.51
CA GLN A 93 7.96 17.18 -5.86
C GLN A 93 7.87 17.74 -4.44
N GLU A 94 6.98 18.67 -4.19
CA GLU A 94 6.79 19.22 -2.85
C GLU A 94 6.28 18.16 -1.87
N LEU A 95 5.27 17.38 -2.31
CA LEU A 95 4.75 16.28 -1.50
C LEU A 95 5.82 15.20 -1.29
N ALA A 96 6.58 14.87 -2.33
CA ALA A 96 7.66 13.90 -2.23
C ALA A 96 8.68 14.30 -1.18
N LYS A 97 9.05 15.57 -1.13
CA LYS A 97 9.98 16.08 -0.12
C LYS A 97 9.42 15.95 1.29
N LYS A 98 8.14 16.21 1.48
CA LYS A 98 7.49 16.05 2.78
C LYS A 98 7.51 14.59 3.21
N LEU A 99 7.15 13.68 2.30
CA LEU A 99 7.11 12.25 2.61
C LEU A 99 8.49 11.68 2.88
N ALA A 100 9.52 12.20 2.21
CA ALA A 100 10.89 11.74 2.39
C ALA A 100 11.42 11.99 3.82
N LYS A 101 10.79 12.89 4.57
CA LYS A 101 11.15 13.18 5.95
C LYS A 101 10.48 12.26 6.96
N LYS A 102 9.53 11.44 6.53
CA LYS A 102 8.83 10.50 7.39
C LYS A 102 9.70 9.28 7.66
N ARG A 103 9.58 8.71 8.87
CA ARG A 103 10.33 7.52 9.23
C ARG A 103 9.72 6.26 8.65
N HIS A 104 8.40 6.22 8.60
CA HIS A 104 7.66 5.04 8.17
C HIS A 104 6.46 5.43 7.33
N LEU A 105 6.43 4.92 6.10
CA LEU A 105 5.30 5.09 5.20
C LEU A 105 4.60 3.76 5.04
N ILE A 106 3.27 3.77 5.12
CA ILE A 106 2.44 2.64 4.75
C ILE A 106 1.65 3.08 3.53
N VAL A 107 2.00 2.51 2.37
CA VAL A 107 1.34 2.85 1.11
C VAL A 107 0.33 1.78 0.78
N VAL A 108 -0.93 2.17 0.71
CA VAL A 108 -2.03 1.26 0.39
C VAL A 108 -2.32 1.37 -1.10
N CYS A 109 -2.05 0.30 -1.83
CA CYS A 109 -2.30 0.24 -3.27
C CYS A 109 -3.63 -0.43 -3.52
N GLY A 110 -4.64 0.36 -3.87
CA GLY A 110 -5.92 -0.16 -4.31
C GLY A 110 -5.80 -0.72 -5.72
N HIS A 111 -6.39 -1.88 -5.93
CA HIS A 111 -6.44 -2.50 -7.26
C HIS A 111 -7.81 -2.34 -7.91
N TYR A 112 -8.80 -2.02 -7.11
CA TYR A 112 -10.19 -1.86 -7.52
C TYR A 112 -10.61 -0.40 -7.46
N GLU A 113 -11.81 -0.10 -7.90
CA GLU A 113 -12.34 1.25 -7.87
C GLU A 113 -12.65 1.70 -6.44
N GLY A 114 -12.18 2.85 -6.12
CA GLY A 114 -12.38 3.43 -4.79
C GLY A 114 -11.44 2.87 -3.77
#